data_f38a177f1315487db8c4490c5f89aa5d
#
_entry.id   f38a177f1315487db8c4490c5f89aa5d
#
_cell.length_a   1.000
_cell.length_b   1.000
_cell.length_c   1.000
_cell.angle_alpha   90.00
_cell.angle_beta   90.00
_cell.angle_gamma   90.00
#
_symmetry.space_group_name_H-M   'P 1'
#
loop_
_entity.id
_entity.type
_entity.pdbx_description
1 polymer ?
#
loop_
_entity_poly.entity_id
_entity_poly.type
_entity_poly.pdbx_seq_one_letter_code
_entity_poly.pdbx_strand_id
1 'polypeptide(L)'
;MIKNICTVILLLLSVLPAAGQNRVKVKISGNVITTDGAPAEYITVSLKNTVFGGMSDGDGNFEFAAPPGEYTMVVQSVTAHRKEFPVTIETGRENVFPNIEVKEDINQLEEVVVTGQFSPQSMKNSLYKVRSVNSDQIRQKAPLDVQSLLNTEIGIRLSNDMALGETDFELMGMSGNNVKILMDGIPMIDRGSTKQSLSQLDVNRIERVEIVEGPMSVVYGTDALAGVINIITKKGPGYSGESTWRVGARIQEETMGKEYQFFNGEGLHNESIDLGFNLKNGLYFNGGYTRNDNGGWQGDLTGREKRWHPKDQSLANGMIGFQRRNLNVWYRLDFLDEKIFGPLNGTAIEPEKVSDKDYLTKRYTHQLQADWRLDNRLSVNLALSYQDYKRRTQTTWTDLSTGEKWLSAEDASQDVTQYKAWIARATATWNIGPKISLQPGLEYQWTEGKGGRIDGTPTISDLAFFISAEYKPWSWMSVRPGVRAFLMA
;
A
#
# COMPACT_ATOMS: atom_id res chain seq x y z
N MET A 1 -35.37 -22.92 63.77
CA MET A 1 -36.12 -23.32 62.54
C MET A 1 -35.34 -23.15 61.27
N ILE A 2 -34.49 -22.12 61.10
CA ILE A 2 -33.73 -21.86 59.89
C ILE A 2 -32.57 -22.85 59.62
N LYS A 3 -31.95 -23.42 60.65
CA LYS A 3 -30.87 -24.41 60.53
C LYS A 3 -31.31 -25.77 59.94
N ASN A 4 -32.54 -26.15 60.10
CA ASN A 4 -33.04 -27.43 59.56
C ASN A 4 -33.48 -27.33 58.08
N ILE A 5 -33.78 -26.14 57.61
CA ILE A 5 -34.17 -25.91 56.22
C ILE A 5 -32.94 -25.96 55.32
N CYS A 6 -31.78 -25.42 55.73
CA CYS A 6 -30.54 -25.50 54.97
C CYS A 6 -30.02 -26.94 54.84
N THR A 7 -30.22 -27.79 55.82
CA THR A 7 -29.77 -29.19 55.77
C THR A 7 -30.63 -30.03 54.81
N VAL A 8 -31.93 -29.71 54.68
CA VAL A 8 -32.84 -30.40 53.75
C VAL A 8 -32.60 -29.95 52.31
N ILE A 9 -32.26 -28.67 52.09
CA ILE A 9 -31.91 -28.16 50.76
C ILE A 9 -30.56 -28.72 50.28
N LEU A 10 -29.57 -28.91 51.17
CA LEU A 10 -28.29 -29.53 50.82
C LEU A 10 -28.43 -31.06 50.54
N LEU A 11 -29.36 -31.73 51.15
CA LEU A 11 -29.66 -33.14 50.88
C LEU A 11 -30.48 -33.35 49.61
N LEU A 12 -31.31 -32.40 49.21
CA LEU A 12 -32.04 -32.47 47.95
C LEU A 12 -31.17 -32.15 46.72
N LEU A 13 -30.06 -31.42 46.88
CA LEU A 13 -29.08 -31.16 45.83
C LEU A 13 -28.10 -32.31 45.56
N SER A 14 -28.05 -33.32 46.45
CA SER A 14 -27.15 -34.48 46.30
C SER A 14 -27.79 -35.68 45.57
N VAL A 15 -29.03 -35.58 45.11
CA VAL A 15 -29.75 -36.67 44.41
C VAL A 15 -30.09 -36.27 42.96
N LEU A 16 -29.28 -35.42 42.31
CA LEU A 16 -29.28 -35.37 40.85
C LEU A 16 -28.42 -36.55 40.36
N PRO A 17 -29.02 -37.58 39.74
CA PRO A 17 -28.22 -38.60 39.10
C PRO A 17 -27.44 -37.90 38.01
N ALA A 18 -26.13 -37.89 38.10
CA ALA A 18 -25.25 -37.64 36.96
C ALA A 18 -25.46 -38.80 35.98
N ALA A 19 -26.55 -38.74 35.20
CA ALA A 19 -26.76 -39.59 34.07
C ALA A 19 -25.75 -39.16 32.99
N GLY A 20 -24.49 -39.49 33.21
CA GLY A 20 -23.48 -39.61 32.19
C GLY A 20 -23.93 -40.76 31.28
N GLN A 21 -24.85 -40.45 30.33
CA GLN A 21 -25.15 -41.36 29.24
C GLN A 21 -23.85 -41.54 28.45
N ASN A 22 -23.23 -42.71 28.59
CA ASN A 22 -22.23 -43.21 27.64
C ASN A 22 -22.92 -43.37 26.28
N ARG A 23 -23.17 -42.26 25.57
CA ARG A 23 -23.66 -42.29 24.21
C ARG A 23 -22.57 -42.91 23.36
N VAL A 24 -22.89 -43.97 22.66
CA VAL A 24 -21.99 -44.60 21.67
C VAL A 24 -21.53 -43.50 20.71
N LYS A 25 -20.22 -43.25 20.66
CA LYS A 25 -19.64 -42.32 19.72
C LYS A 25 -19.32 -43.06 18.44
N VAL A 26 -19.62 -42.45 17.30
CA VAL A 26 -19.30 -42.98 15.98
C VAL A 26 -18.17 -42.14 15.36
N LYS A 27 -17.36 -42.79 14.58
CA LYS A 27 -16.23 -42.17 13.87
C LYS A 27 -16.74 -41.25 12.74
N ILE A 28 -16.17 -40.09 12.65
CA ILE A 28 -16.39 -39.10 11.62
C ILE A 28 -15.05 -38.82 10.99
N SER A 29 -14.96 -38.87 9.66
CA SER A 29 -13.74 -38.58 8.93
C SER A 29 -14.05 -37.81 7.64
N GLY A 30 -13.05 -37.19 7.07
CA GLY A 30 -13.20 -36.47 5.80
C GLY A 30 -11.90 -35.80 5.37
N ASN A 31 -12.02 -35.04 4.32
CA ASN A 31 -10.92 -34.29 3.76
C ASN A 31 -11.36 -32.85 3.51
N VAL A 32 -10.49 -31.91 3.85
CA VAL A 32 -10.67 -30.47 3.61
C VAL A 32 -9.71 -30.06 2.51
N ILE A 33 -10.23 -29.37 1.50
CA ILE A 33 -9.48 -28.86 0.37
C ILE A 33 -9.70 -27.36 0.22
N THR A 34 -8.75 -26.68 -0.37
CA THR A 34 -8.85 -25.28 -0.77
C THR A 34 -9.61 -25.14 -2.10
N THR A 35 -10.00 -23.92 -2.48
CA THR A 35 -10.72 -23.65 -3.73
C THR A 35 -9.96 -23.98 -5.01
N ASP A 36 -8.63 -24.11 -4.94
CA ASP A 36 -7.75 -24.56 -6.03
C ASP A 36 -7.47 -26.08 -6.01
N GLY A 37 -8.09 -26.80 -5.05
CA GLY A 37 -8.03 -28.26 -4.96
C GLY A 37 -6.81 -28.79 -4.17
N ALA A 38 -6.01 -27.93 -3.56
CA ALA A 38 -4.91 -28.34 -2.70
C ALA A 38 -5.42 -28.82 -1.32
N PRO A 39 -4.69 -29.71 -0.61
CA PRO A 39 -5.01 -30.06 0.76
C PRO A 39 -5.02 -28.83 1.68
N ALA A 40 -6.04 -28.68 2.54
CA ALA A 40 -6.13 -27.60 3.51
C ALA A 40 -5.66 -28.10 4.88
N GLU A 41 -4.41 -27.75 5.21
CA GLU A 41 -3.75 -28.18 6.45
C GLU A 41 -4.25 -27.42 7.70
N TYR A 42 -4.30 -28.09 8.84
CA TYR A 42 -4.58 -27.51 10.16
C TYR A 42 -5.89 -26.73 10.25
N ILE A 43 -6.92 -27.17 9.52
CA ILE A 43 -8.27 -26.62 9.59
C ILE A 43 -9.04 -27.29 10.74
N THR A 44 -9.65 -26.51 11.60
CA THR A 44 -10.51 -27.02 12.66
C THR A 44 -11.86 -27.40 12.10
N VAL A 45 -12.27 -28.67 12.29
CA VAL A 45 -13.58 -29.22 11.93
C VAL A 45 -14.29 -29.61 13.23
N SER A 46 -15.42 -28.98 13.53
CA SER A 46 -16.14 -29.20 14.77
C SER A 46 -17.65 -29.22 14.58
N LEU A 47 -18.38 -29.75 15.58
CA LEU A 47 -19.83 -29.69 15.62
C LEU A 47 -20.25 -28.49 16.49
N LYS A 48 -21.06 -27.60 15.93
CA LYS A 48 -21.49 -26.34 16.54
C LYS A 48 -22.11 -26.56 17.92
N ASN A 49 -21.68 -25.75 18.90
CA ASN A 49 -22.14 -25.78 20.27
C ASN A 49 -21.88 -27.14 21.00
N THR A 50 -20.87 -27.91 20.57
CA THR A 50 -20.43 -29.15 21.21
C THR A 50 -18.92 -29.10 21.46
N VAL A 51 -18.44 -30.14 22.17
CA VAL A 51 -16.99 -30.35 22.41
C VAL A 51 -16.37 -31.32 21.38
N PHE A 52 -17.13 -31.73 20.36
CA PHE A 52 -16.68 -32.72 19.38
C PHE A 52 -16.08 -32.01 18.15
N GLY A 53 -14.88 -32.41 17.79
CA GLY A 53 -14.17 -31.89 16.66
C GLY A 53 -12.76 -32.45 16.53
N GLY A 54 -12.12 -32.15 15.42
CA GLY A 54 -10.76 -32.52 15.11
C GLY A 54 -10.10 -31.42 14.24
N MET A 55 -8.87 -31.65 13.85
CA MET A 55 -8.11 -30.76 12.99
C MET A 55 -7.57 -31.55 11.80
N SER A 56 -7.55 -30.96 10.61
CA SER A 56 -6.97 -31.61 9.43
C SER A 56 -5.44 -31.73 9.57
N ASP A 57 -4.90 -32.81 9.04
CA ASP A 57 -3.46 -33.05 8.93
C ASP A 57 -2.84 -32.34 7.69
N GLY A 58 -1.56 -32.61 7.41
CA GLY A 58 -0.85 -32.03 6.26
C GLY A 58 -1.41 -32.45 4.88
N ASP A 59 -2.17 -33.52 4.81
CA ASP A 59 -2.86 -34.00 3.60
C ASP A 59 -4.32 -33.55 3.55
N GLY A 60 -4.74 -32.69 4.51
CA GLY A 60 -6.11 -32.19 4.62
C GLY A 60 -7.10 -33.15 5.28
N ASN A 61 -6.69 -34.33 5.76
CA ASN A 61 -7.58 -35.32 6.33
C ASN A 61 -7.88 -35.01 7.81
N PHE A 62 -9.12 -35.18 8.23
CA PHE A 62 -9.53 -35.06 9.62
C PHE A 62 -10.29 -36.26 10.12
N GLU A 63 -10.20 -36.50 11.42
CA GLU A 63 -10.90 -37.57 12.09
C GLU A 63 -11.27 -37.17 13.54
N PHE A 64 -12.50 -37.45 13.95
CA PHE A 64 -12.94 -37.31 15.33
C PHE A 64 -14.17 -38.21 15.60
N ALA A 65 -14.63 -38.30 16.85
CA ALA A 65 -15.78 -39.10 17.21
C ALA A 65 -16.83 -38.26 17.95
N ALA A 66 -18.12 -38.46 17.56
CA ALA A 66 -19.27 -37.80 18.19
C ALA A 66 -20.47 -38.75 18.29
N PRO A 67 -21.44 -38.47 19.20
CA PRO A 67 -22.71 -39.22 19.24
C PRO A 67 -23.51 -39.05 17.95
N PRO A 68 -24.35 -40.04 17.57
CA PRO A 68 -25.30 -39.91 16.49
C PRO A 68 -26.28 -38.75 16.73
N GLY A 69 -26.68 -38.05 15.66
CA GLY A 69 -27.62 -36.93 15.75
C GLY A 69 -27.50 -35.96 14.56
N GLU A 70 -28.36 -34.97 14.59
CA GLU A 70 -28.29 -33.84 13.62
C GLU A 70 -27.45 -32.71 14.22
N TYR A 71 -26.50 -32.22 13.45
CA TYR A 71 -25.57 -31.18 13.86
C TYR A 71 -25.34 -30.16 12.73
N THR A 72 -24.77 -29.04 13.09
CA THR A 72 -24.15 -28.14 12.13
C THR A 72 -22.63 -28.33 12.20
N MET A 73 -22.01 -28.78 11.13
CA MET A 73 -20.56 -28.86 11.04
C MET A 73 -20.00 -27.45 10.78
N VAL A 74 -18.97 -27.07 11.54
CA VAL A 74 -18.25 -25.81 11.43
C VAL A 74 -16.83 -26.16 11.02
N VAL A 75 -16.42 -25.63 9.89
CA VAL A 75 -15.06 -25.72 9.38
C VAL A 75 -14.48 -24.33 9.38
N GLN A 76 -13.42 -24.13 10.15
CA GLN A 76 -12.81 -22.81 10.33
C GLN A 76 -11.32 -22.91 10.62
N SER A 77 -10.60 -21.88 10.21
CA SER A 77 -9.20 -21.68 10.54
C SER A 77 -8.93 -20.18 10.60
N VAL A 78 -7.74 -19.81 11.08
CA VAL A 78 -7.21 -18.46 10.97
C VAL A 78 -6.90 -18.13 9.48
N THR A 79 -6.73 -19.16 8.63
CA THR A 79 -6.37 -19.05 7.20
C THR A 79 -7.53 -19.25 6.24
N ALA A 80 -8.74 -19.59 6.75
CA ALA A 80 -9.87 -19.90 5.89
C ALA A 80 -11.17 -19.30 6.40
N HIS A 81 -12.02 -18.85 5.48
CA HIS A 81 -13.36 -18.38 5.81
C HIS A 81 -14.16 -19.48 6.50
N ARG A 82 -14.80 -19.12 7.61
CA ARG A 82 -15.69 -20.02 8.34
C ARG A 82 -16.81 -20.50 7.44
N LYS A 83 -16.99 -21.83 7.34
CA LYS A 83 -18.05 -22.51 6.62
C LYS A 83 -18.92 -23.30 7.58
N GLU A 84 -20.23 -23.17 7.49
CA GLU A 84 -21.19 -23.91 8.30
C GLU A 84 -22.18 -24.63 7.38
N PHE A 85 -22.46 -25.92 7.67
CA PHE A 85 -23.46 -26.67 6.94
C PHE A 85 -24.05 -27.79 7.82
N PRO A 86 -25.33 -28.17 7.60
CA PRO A 86 -26.00 -29.21 8.35
C PRO A 86 -25.43 -30.60 8.00
N VAL A 87 -25.27 -31.46 9.02
CA VAL A 87 -24.82 -32.84 8.85
C VAL A 87 -25.63 -33.76 9.77
N THR A 88 -25.90 -34.96 9.30
CA THR A 88 -26.52 -36.03 10.09
C THR A 88 -25.48 -37.12 10.31
N ILE A 89 -25.26 -37.49 11.58
CA ILE A 89 -24.34 -38.54 12.01
C ILE A 89 -25.15 -39.77 12.36
N GLU A 90 -24.95 -40.87 11.64
CA GLU A 90 -25.71 -42.10 11.78
C GLU A 90 -24.89 -43.24 12.43
N THR A 91 -25.54 -44.08 13.21
CA THR A 91 -24.93 -45.29 13.74
C THR A 91 -24.93 -46.39 12.72
N GLY A 92 -23.82 -47.14 12.57
CA GLY A 92 -23.72 -48.28 11.66
C GLY A 92 -23.41 -47.92 10.21
N ARG A 93 -23.16 -46.66 9.91
CA ARG A 93 -22.65 -46.17 8.62
C ARG A 93 -21.31 -45.44 8.82
N GLU A 94 -20.51 -45.41 7.74
CA GLU A 94 -19.34 -44.55 7.68
C GLU A 94 -19.78 -43.09 7.48
N ASN A 95 -19.44 -42.23 8.44
CA ASN A 95 -19.73 -40.80 8.36
C ASN A 95 -18.51 -40.11 7.73
N VAL A 96 -18.38 -40.24 6.43
CA VAL A 96 -17.25 -39.65 5.64
C VAL A 96 -17.73 -38.42 4.91
N PHE A 97 -17.01 -37.32 5.04
CA PHE A 97 -17.27 -36.04 4.42
C PHE A 97 -16.10 -35.66 3.48
N PRO A 98 -16.09 -36.17 2.22
CA PRO A 98 -15.01 -35.91 1.29
C PRO A 98 -15.10 -34.50 0.70
N ASN A 99 -13.93 -33.90 0.42
CA ASN A 99 -13.80 -32.64 -0.32
C ASN A 99 -14.62 -31.46 0.24
N ILE A 100 -14.48 -31.23 1.55
CA ILE A 100 -15.01 -30.00 2.12
C ILE A 100 -14.16 -28.84 1.64
N GLU A 101 -14.66 -28.16 0.61
CA GLU A 101 -13.99 -26.99 0.05
C GLU A 101 -14.10 -25.81 1.01
N VAL A 102 -12.97 -25.22 1.39
CA VAL A 102 -12.86 -23.98 2.14
C VAL A 102 -12.24 -22.90 1.28
N LYS A 103 -12.76 -21.69 1.38
CA LYS A 103 -12.17 -20.53 0.75
C LYS A 103 -11.08 -20.00 1.66
N GLU A 104 -9.86 -19.97 1.19
CA GLU A 104 -8.78 -19.36 1.95
C GLU A 104 -9.06 -17.87 2.16
N ASP A 105 -8.90 -17.41 3.39
CA ASP A 105 -8.89 -16.00 3.72
C ASP A 105 -7.46 -15.46 3.53
N ILE A 106 -7.11 -15.27 2.28
CA ILE A 106 -5.79 -14.76 1.86
C ILE A 106 -5.50 -13.39 2.50
N ASN A 107 -6.55 -12.71 2.98
CA ASN A 107 -6.41 -11.36 3.55
C ASN A 107 -5.90 -11.33 5.00
N GLN A 108 -5.87 -12.45 5.72
CA GLN A 108 -5.49 -12.43 7.14
C GLN A 108 -4.12 -13.03 7.48
N LEU A 109 -3.48 -13.84 6.64
CA LEU A 109 -2.25 -14.53 7.03
C LEU A 109 -1.09 -14.53 6.04
N GLU A 110 -1.30 -14.25 4.78
CA GLU A 110 -0.20 -14.05 3.86
C GLU A 110 -0.34 -12.70 3.17
N GLU A 111 0.40 -11.73 3.67
CA GLU A 111 0.51 -10.44 3.02
C GLU A 111 1.13 -10.67 1.65
N VAL A 112 0.33 -10.38 0.60
CA VAL A 112 0.73 -10.56 -0.78
C VAL A 112 1.48 -9.32 -1.23
N VAL A 113 2.70 -9.50 -1.71
CA VAL A 113 3.55 -8.44 -2.25
C VAL A 113 3.75 -8.62 -3.74
N VAL A 114 3.88 -7.52 -4.46
CA VAL A 114 4.08 -7.51 -5.92
C VAL A 114 5.44 -6.96 -6.31
N THR A 115 6.13 -6.26 -5.40
CA THR A 115 7.41 -5.61 -5.69
C THR A 115 8.50 -6.63 -5.93
N GLY A 116 9.22 -6.48 -7.03
CA GLY A 116 10.34 -7.34 -7.40
C GLY A 116 9.98 -8.62 -8.13
N GLN A 117 8.70 -8.97 -8.21
CA GLN A 117 8.28 -10.22 -8.86
C GLN A 117 7.21 -10.01 -9.94
N PHE A 118 6.64 -8.79 -10.06
CA PHE A 118 5.59 -8.41 -11.02
C PHE A 118 4.34 -9.32 -11.00
N SER A 119 4.26 -10.24 -10.07
CA SER A 119 3.10 -11.08 -9.81
C SER A 119 2.87 -11.16 -8.31
N PRO A 120 1.60 -11.17 -7.87
CA PRO A 120 1.28 -11.33 -6.46
C PRO A 120 1.86 -12.62 -5.90
N GLN A 121 2.70 -12.52 -4.86
CA GLN A 121 3.25 -13.67 -4.13
C GLN A 121 3.12 -13.43 -2.63
N SER A 122 2.99 -14.52 -1.89
CA SER A 122 3.10 -14.46 -0.43
C SER A 122 4.48 -13.92 -0.02
N MET A 123 4.48 -13.04 0.96
CA MET A 123 5.69 -12.45 1.53
C MET A 123 6.66 -13.51 2.05
N LYS A 124 6.16 -14.64 2.55
CA LYS A 124 6.97 -15.79 3.00
C LYS A 124 7.76 -16.45 1.86
N ASN A 125 7.21 -16.44 0.66
CA ASN A 125 7.81 -17.06 -0.51
C ASN A 125 8.70 -16.07 -1.29
N SER A 126 8.77 -14.82 -0.88
CA SER A 126 9.64 -13.82 -1.50
C SER A 126 11.11 -14.11 -1.21
N LEU A 127 11.94 -14.07 -2.24
CA LEU A 127 13.40 -14.16 -2.12
C LEU A 127 14.02 -12.90 -1.55
N TYR A 128 13.31 -11.80 -1.63
CA TYR A 128 13.73 -10.53 -1.08
C TYR A 128 13.14 -10.34 0.31
N LYS A 129 13.87 -9.67 1.16
CA LYS A 129 13.33 -9.22 2.43
C LYS A 129 12.36 -8.08 2.15
N VAL A 130 11.08 -8.40 2.16
CA VAL A 130 10.00 -7.44 1.94
C VAL A 130 9.30 -7.19 3.26
N ARG A 131 9.04 -5.92 3.55
CA ARG A 131 8.13 -5.49 4.62
C ARG A 131 6.97 -4.75 3.97
N SER A 132 5.81 -4.91 4.54
CA SER A 132 4.62 -4.24 4.07
C SER A 132 3.94 -3.50 5.21
N VAL A 133 3.49 -2.29 4.94
CA VAL A 133 2.65 -1.49 5.84
C VAL A 133 1.27 -1.41 5.19
N ASN A 134 0.34 -2.17 5.71
CA ASN A 134 -1.00 -2.32 5.12
C ASN A 134 -1.95 -1.17 5.51
N SER A 135 -3.14 -1.13 4.90
CA SER A 135 -4.12 -0.06 5.10
C SER A 135 -4.61 0.07 6.55
N ASP A 136 -4.66 -1.03 7.32
CA ASP A 136 -5.06 -1.00 8.71
C ASP A 136 -3.99 -0.37 9.59
N GLN A 137 -2.72 -0.72 9.37
CA GLN A 137 -1.58 -0.10 10.03
C GLN A 137 -1.47 1.39 9.68
N ILE A 138 -1.70 1.75 8.41
CA ILE A 138 -1.73 3.16 7.97
C ILE A 138 -2.84 3.91 8.72
N ARG A 139 -4.04 3.35 8.82
CA ARG A 139 -5.14 3.98 9.55
C ARG A 139 -4.84 4.15 11.03
N GLN A 140 -4.23 3.13 11.68
CA GLN A 140 -3.87 3.17 13.10
C GLN A 140 -2.80 4.21 13.40
N LYS A 141 -1.82 4.37 12.50
CA LYS A 141 -0.76 5.38 12.63
C LYS A 141 -1.25 6.80 12.33
N ALA A 142 -2.37 6.93 11.62
CA ALA A 142 -2.98 8.19 11.20
C ALA A 142 -1.98 9.23 10.63
N PRO A 143 -1.07 8.86 9.70
CA PRO A 143 -0.07 9.76 9.18
C PRO A 143 -0.72 10.88 8.35
N LEU A 144 -0.11 12.07 8.34
CA LEU A 144 -0.55 13.20 7.50
C LEU A 144 -0.12 13.01 6.04
N ASP A 145 1.04 12.43 5.84
CA ASP A 145 1.63 12.19 4.52
C ASP A 145 2.47 10.89 4.51
N VAL A 146 3.00 10.53 3.35
CA VAL A 146 3.85 9.33 3.18
C VAL A 146 5.17 9.47 3.93
N GLN A 147 5.68 10.68 4.08
CA GLN A 147 6.90 10.95 4.80
C GLN A 147 6.75 10.60 6.29
N SER A 148 5.69 11.07 6.95
CA SER A 148 5.38 10.76 8.35
C SER A 148 5.11 9.27 8.56
N LEU A 149 4.47 8.61 7.59
CA LEU A 149 4.28 7.16 7.61
C LEU A 149 5.62 6.41 7.61
N LEU A 150 6.51 6.73 6.68
CA LEU A 150 7.79 6.05 6.50
C LEU A 150 8.76 6.32 7.66
N ASN A 151 8.69 7.47 8.29
CA ASN A 151 9.54 7.82 9.44
C ASN A 151 9.33 6.91 10.65
N THR A 152 8.23 6.16 10.69
CA THR A 152 7.96 5.18 11.75
C THR A 152 8.52 3.79 11.44
N GLU A 153 9.10 3.58 10.24
CA GLU A 153 9.57 2.28 9.79
C GLU A 153 11.04 2.03 10.14
N ILE A 154 11.33 0.83 10.62
CA ILE A 154 12.70 0.43 11.01
C ILE A 154 13.62 0.46 9.79
N GLY A 155 14.84 1.01 9.96
CA GLY A 155 15.84 1.07 8.90
C GLY A 155 15.61 2.19 7.89
N ILE A 156 14.57 2.99 8.06
CA ILE A 156 14.32 4.21 7.31
C ILE A 156 14.68 5.41 8.17
N ARG A 157 15.44 6.32 7.59
CA ARG A 157 15.77 7.60 8.21
C ARG A 157 15.41 8.71 7.26
N LEU A 158 14.70 9.69 7.76
CA LEU A 158 14.28 10.87 7.02
C LEU A 158 14.86 12.11 7.68
N SER A 159 15.41 13.00 6.86
CA SER A 159 15.80 14.35 7.24
C SER A 159 15.01 15.33 6.39
N ASN A 160 14.23 16.18 7.06
CA ASN A 160 13.28 17.04 6.38
C ASN A 160 13.81 18.44 6.25
N ASP A 161 13.76 18.98 5.04
CA ASP A 161 13.82 20.41 4.81
C ASP A 161 12.38 20.96 4.82
N MET A 162 11.97 21.44 5.99
CA MET A 162 10.60 21.96 6.19
C MET A 162 10.37 23.28 5.47
N ALA A 163 11.44 23.98 5.09
CA ALA A 163 11.35 25.21 4.33
C ALA A 163 11.04 24.93 2.85
N LEU A 164 11.63 23.88 2.29
CA LEU A 164 11.49 23.54 0.88
C LEU A 164 10.52 22.40 0.61
N GLY A 165 10.05 21.71 1.66
CA GLY A 165 9.20 20.54 1.55
C GLY A 165 9.92 19.35 0.91
N GLU A 166 11.25 19.28 1.09
CA GLU A 166 12.10 18.22 0.56
C GLU A 166 12.48 17.25 1.68
N THR A 167 12.74 16.00 1.30
CA THR A 167 13.12 14.96 2.23
C THR A 167 14.39 14.27 1.76
N ASP A 168 15.43 14.30 2.56
CA ASP A 168 16.54 13.36 2.43
C ASP A 168 16.12 12.02 3.01
N PHE A 169 16.29 10.99 2.21
CA PHE A 169 15.84 9.65 2.52
C PHE A 169 17.03 8.69 2.60
N GLU A 170 17.07 7.89 3.65
CA GLU A 170 18.02 6.79 3.80
C GLU A 170 17.28 5.48 4.07
N LEU A 171 17.69 4.43 3.38
CA LEU A 171 17.26 3.06 3.65
C LEU A 171 18.49 2.23 4.05
N MET A 172 18.46 1.66 5.25
CA MET A 172 19.57 0.85 5.80
C MET A 172 20.93 1.55 5.73
N GLY A 173 20.94 2.90 5.92
CA GLY A 173 22.16 3.73 5.91
C GLY A 173 22.66 4.15 4.53
N MET A 174 21.95 3.80 3.46
CA MET A 174 22.24 4.24 2.09
C MET A 174 21.28 5.36 1.68
N SER A 175 21.84 6.46 1.15
CA SER A 175 21.09 7.66 0.82
C SER A 175 20.29 7.58 -0.47
N GLY A 176 19.42 8.56 -0.68
CA GLY A 176 18.33 8.63 -1.62
C GLY A 176 18.57 8.19 -3.07
N ASN A 177 19.75 8.43 -3.64
CA ASN A 177 20.07 7.96 -5.00
C ASN A 177 20.15 6.43 -5.14
N ASN A 178 20.19 5.70 -4.03
CA ASN A 178 20.27 4.26 -4.00
C ASN A 178 18.93 3.60 -3.66
N VAL A 179 17.89 4.40 -3.43
CA VAL A 179 16.54 3.92 -3.08
C VAL A 179 15.55 4.41 -4.10
N LYS A 180 14.88 3.49 -4.77
CA LYS A 180 13.88 3.84 -5.78
C LYS A 180 12.50 3.90 -5.18
N ILE A 181 11.81 5.03 -5.35
CA ILE A 181 10.43 5.21 -4.92
C ILE A 181 9.51 5.02 -6.11
N LEU A 182 8.58 4.09 -5.96
CA LEU A 182 7.62 3.71 -7.00
C LEU A 182 6.20 4.00 -6.53
N MET A 183 5.34 4.31 -7.47
CA MET A 183 3.89 4.29 -7.30
C MET A 183 3.27 3.30 -8.26
N ASP A 184 2.67 2.22 -7.71
CA ASP A 184 2.17 1.07 -8.47
C ASP A 184 3.22 0.50 -9.46
N GLY A 185 4.47 0.39 -8.99
CA GLY A 185 5.59 -0.16 -9.76
C GLY A 185 6.25 0.81 -10.76
N ILE A 186 5.75 2.03 -10.91
CA ILE A 186 6.33 3.05 -11.80
C ILE A 186 7.15 4.06 -10.99
N PRO A 187 8.41 4.35 -11.39
CA PRO A 187 9.21 5.39 -10.78
C PRO A 187 8.51 6.74 -10.79
N MET A 188 8.55 7.41 -9.66
CA MET A 188 8.07 8.78 -9.56
C MET A 188 9.15 9.75 -10.02
N ILE A 189 8.77 10.72 -10.85
CA ILE A 189 9.64 11.82 -11.22
C ILE A 189 9.45 12.93 -10.21
N ASP A 190 10.57 13.41 -9.72
CA ASP A 190 10.68 14.50 -8.81
C ASP A 190 11.68 15.56 -9.35
N ARG A 191 12.23 16.38 -8.51
CA ARG A 191 13.03 17.57 -8.81
C ARG A 191 14.39 17.29 -9.46
N GLY A 192 14.72 16.06 -9.80
CA GLY A 192 16.01 15.67 -10.38
C GLY A 192 17.18 15.75 -9.39
N SER A 193 16.91 15.90 -8.10
CA SER A 193 17.88 15.86 -7.01
C SER A 193 17.75 14.58 -6.19
N THR A 194 18.67 14.37 -5.27
CA THR A 194 18.63 13.27 -4.30
C THR A 194 17.45 13.36 -3.31
N LYS A 195 16.77 14.50 -3.26
CA LYS A 195 15.70 14.78 -2.32
C LYS A 195 14.34 14.46 -2.91
N GLN A 196 13.52 13.77 -2.16
CA GLN A 196 12.21 13.28 -2.58
C GLN A 196 11.08 14.14 -2.03
N SER A 197 10.05 14.35 -2.82
CA SER A 197 8.83 15.05 -2.39
C SER A 197 7.78 14.08 -1.87
N LEU A 198 8.13 13.29 -0.85
CA LEU A 198 7.24 12.29 -0.25
C LEU A 198 5.96 12.89 0.35
N SER A 199 6.04 14.13 0.82
CA SER A 199 4.87 14.87 1.31
C SER A 199 3.88 15.28 0.21
N GLN A 200 4.25 15.12 -1.07
CA GLN A 200 3.39 15.37 -2.23
C GLN A 200 2.58 14.13 -2.65
N LEU A 201 2.58 13.10 -1.84
CA LEU A 201 1.83 11.86 -2.08
C LEU A 201 0.65 11.76 -1.12
N ASP A 202 -0.53 11.50 -1.68
CA ASP A 202 -1.75 11.36 -0.89
C ASP A 202 -1.78 10.04 -0.13
N VAL A 203 -1.60 10.10 1.18
CA VAL A 203 -1.61 8.94 2.06
C VAL A 203 -2.99 8.27 2.14
N ASN A 204 -4.07 9.03 1.92
CA ASN A 204 -5.44 8.52 2.06
C ASN A 204 -5.82 7.51 0.98
N ARG A 205 -5.13 7.54 -0.16
CA ARG A 205 -5.36 6.61 -1.27
C ARG A 205 -4.46 5.37 -1.24
N ILE A 206 -3.55 5.25 -0.27
CA ILE A 206 -2.62 4.13 -0.18
C ILE A 206 -3.34 2.89 0.34
N GLU A 207 -3.17 1.78 -0.36
CA GLU A 207 -3.59 0.43 0.06
C GLU A 207 -2.54 -0.18 0.99
N ARG A 208 -1.27 -0.12 0.57
CA ARG A 208 -0.12 -0.55 1.34
C ARG A 208 1.17 0.04 0.80
N VAL A 209 2.22 0.02 1.60
CA VAL A 209 3.57 0.36 1.19
C VAL A 209 4.45 -0.87 1.32
N GLU A 210 5.06 -1.29 0.22
CA GLU A 210 6.02 -2.40 0.18
C GLU A 210 7.44 -1.86 0.21
N ILE A 211 8.23 -2.28 1.20
CA ILE A 211 9.62 -1.88 1.41
C ILE A 211 10.48 -3.11 1.15
N VAL A 212 11.21 -3.11 0.05
CA VAL A 212 12.13 -4.17 -0.32
C VAL A 212 13.54 -3.76 0.03
N GLU A 213 14.19 -4.52 0.90
CA GLU A 213 15.56 -4.30 1.32
C GLU A 213 16.52 -5.12 0.45
N GLY A 214 17.61 -4.49 0.03
CA GLY A 214 18.64 -5.11 -0.80
C GLY A 214 18.59 -4.75 -2.29
N PRO A 215 19.55 -5.21 -3.08
CA PRO A 215 19.75 -4.75 -4.45
C PRO A 215 18.64 -5.24 -5.38
N MET A 216 17.92 -4.29 -5.98
CA MET A 216 16.85 -4.51 -6.94
C MET A 216 17.19 -3.98 -8.34
N SER A 217 18.46 -3.72 -8.60
CA SER A 217 18.93 -3.04 -9.82
C SER A 217 18.62 -3.80 -11.11
N VAL A 218 18.55 -5.12 -11.08
CA VAL A 218 18.15 -5.92 -12.26
C VAL A 218 16.75 -5.55 -12.72
N VAL A 219 15.83 -5.42 -11.77
CA VAL A 219 14.40 -5.18 -12.06
C VAL A 219 14.10 -3.70 -12.26
N TYR A 220 14.66 -2.82 -11.41
CA TYR A 220 14.29 -1.41 -11.35
C TYR A 220 15.38 -0.43 -11.78
N GLY A 221 16.57 -0.92 -12.21
CA GLY A 221 17.68 -0.09 -12.69
C GLY A 221 18.63 0.34 -11.58
N THR A 222 19.56 1.24 -11.94
CA THR A 222 20.75 1.58 -11.13
C THR A 222 20.42 2.21 -9.77
N ASP A 223 19.31 2.95 -9.67
CA ASP A 223 18.93 3.69 -8.46
C ASP A 223 18.24 2.81 -7.39
N ALA A 224 18.30 1.50 -7.53
CA ALA A 224 17.67 0.53 -6.63
C ALA A 224 18.70 -0.38 -5.94
N LEU A 225 19.87 0.17 -5.57
CA LEU A 225 20.96 -0.60 -4.95
C LEU A 225 20.67 -0.93 -3.48
N ALA A 226 20.14 0.01 -2.72
CA ALA A 226 19.76 -0.20 -1.32
C ALA A 226 18.40 -0.88 -1.17
N GLY A 227 17.53 -0.67 -2.14
CA GLY A 227 16.18 -1.22 -2.15
C GLY A 227 15.17 -0.38 -2.91
N VAL A 228 13.91 -0.75 -2.73
CA VAL A 228 12.75 -0.14 -3.39
C VAL A 228 11.65 0.09 -2.37
N ILE A 229 11.02 1.24 -2.44
CA ILE A 229 9.76 1.53 -1.76
C ILE A 229 8.68 1.66 -2.82
N ASN A 230 7.73 0.75 -2.80
CA ASN A 230 6.62 0.75 -3.74
C ASN A 230 5.32 1.08 -3.01
N ILE A 231 4.73 2.21 -3.38
CA ILE A 231 3.47 2.70 -2.84
C ILE A 231 2.36 2.13 -3.71
N ILE A 232 1.62 1.17 -3.17
CA ILE A 232 0.48 0.55 -3.85
C ILE A 232 -0.79 1.33 -3.50
N THR A 233 -1.47 1.82 -4.52
CA THR A 233 -2.69 2.60 -4.34
C THR A 233 -3.93 1.72 -4.32
N LYS A 234 -4.98 2.18 -3.64
CA LYS A 234 -6.30 1.54 -3.62
C LYS A 234 -6.84 1.42 -5.04
N LYS A 235 -7.21 0.20 -5.41
CA LYS A 235 -7.89 -0.12 -6.68
C LYS A 235 -9.35 -0.46 -6.41
N GLY A 236 -10.09 -0.83 -7.42
CA GLY A 236 -11.46 -1.32 -7.24
C GLY A 236 -11.52 -2.51 -6.28
N PRO A 237 -12.65 -2.74 -5.57
CA PRO A 237 -12.80 -3.79 -4.57
C PRO A 237 -12.80 -5.22 -5.15
N GLY A 238 -12.18 -5.44 -6.30
CA GLY A 238 -12.12 -6.73 -6.98
C GLY A 238 -13.40 -7.09 -7.72
N TYR A 239 -13.32 -8.07 -8.62
CA TYR A 239 -14.49 -8.61 -9.34
C TYR A 239 -15.25 -9.56 -8.42
N SER A 240 -16.32 -9.07 -7.81
CA SER A 240 -17.23 -9.89 -6.96
C SER A 240 -18.45 -10.40 -7.69
N GLY A 241 -18.69 -9.98 -8.94
CA GLY A 241 -19.95 -10.23 -9.66
C GLY A 241 -21.13 -9.40 -9.15
N GLU A 242 -20.91 -8.51 -8.20
CA GLU A 242 -21.90 -7.61 -7.61
C GLU A 242 -21.49 -6.14 -7.78
N SER A 243 -22.47 -5.24 -7.77
CA SER A 243 -22.20 -3.81 -7.76
C SER A 243 -21.98 -3.35 -6.32
N THR A 244 -20.86 -2.70 -6.07
CA THR A 244 -20.49 -2.22 -4.73
C THR A 244 -20.10 -0.75 -4.77
N TRP A 245 -20.38 -0.05 -3.67
CA TRP A 245 -19.99 1.32 -3.45
C TRP A 245 -19.06 1.44 -2.25
N ARG A 246 -18.13 2.35 -2.35
CA ARG A 246 -17.29 2.76 -1.22
C ARG A 246 -17.26 4.29 -1.18
N VAL A 247 -17.55 4.85 -0.01
CA VAL A 247 -17.40 6.27 0.26
C VAL A 247 -16.55 6.39 1.51
N GLY A 248 -15.48 7.15 1.43
CA GLY A 248 -14.61 7.47 2.55
C GLY A 248 -14.52 8.97 2.72
N ALA A 249 -14.50 9.42 3.97
CA ALA A 249 -14.19 10.79 4.32
C ALA A 249 -13.25 10.77 5.54
N ARG A 250 -12.27 11.65 5.54
CA ARG A 250 -11.34 11.82 6.67
C ARG A 250 -11.17 13.30 6.93
N ILE A 251 -11.19 13.65 8.21
CA ILE A 251 -10.81 14.96 8.71
C ILE A 251 -9.79 14.71 9.81
N GLN A 252 -8.62 15.32 9.70
CA GLN A 252 -7.56 15.24 10.69
C GLN A 252 -7.06 16.65 10.97
N GLU A 253 -7.08 17.01 12.23
CA GLU A 253 -6.68 18.31 12.73
C GLU A 253 -5.58 18.11 13.78
N GLU A 254 -4.44 18.78 13.61
CA GLU A 254 -3.32 18.69 14.55
C GLU A 254 -2.81 20.08 14.92
N THR A 255 -2.47 20.26 16.19
CA THR A 255 -1.87 21.51 16.68
C THR A 255 -0.41 21.59 16.32
N MET A 256 0.08 22.79 16.01
CA MET A 256 1.48 23.11 15.84
C MET A 256 1.93 24.06 16.97
N GLY A 257 2.59 23.49 17.96
CA GLY A 257 2.97 24.28 19.12
C GLY A 257 1.74 24.68 19.96
N LYS A 258 1.58 25.98 20.22
CA LYS A 258 0.45 26.52 20.97
C LYS A 258 -0.62 27.16 20.08
N GLU A 259 -0.35 27.25 18.78
CA GLU A 259 -1.15 27.96 17.80
C GLU A 259 -2.00 26.98 17.04
N TYR A 260 -3.29 27.21 17.01
CA TYR A 260 -4.22 26.33 16.30
C TYR A 260 -5.55 27.06 16.02
N GLN A 261 -6.00 26.93 14.79
CA GLN A 261 -7.31 27.39 14.35
C GLN A 261 -8.00 26.26 13.59
N PHE A 262 -9.24 25.95 13.94
CA PHE A 262 -9.97 24.85 13.36
C PHE A 262 -10.26 25.11 11.87
N PHE A 263 -9.90 24.16 10.99
CA PHE A 263 -10.06 24.18 9.52
C PHE A 263 -9.32 25.30 8.77
N ASN A 264 -8.56 26.13 9.41
CA ASN A 264 -7.86 27.21 8.72
C ASN A 264 -6.73 27.82 9.57
N GLY A 265 -5.69 28.32 8.89
CA GLY A 265 -4.63 29.07 9.54
C GLY A 265 -3.61 28.18 10.21
N GLU A 266 -3.36 28.42 11.50
CA GLU A 266 -2.30 27.74 12.24
C GLU A 266 -2.72 26.33 12.67
N GLY A 267 -1.82 25.36 12.43
CA GLY A 267 -2.08 23.96 12.64
C GLY A 267 -1.83 23.13 11.37
N LEU A 268 -2.19 21.88 11.44
CA LEU A 268 -2.17 20.94 10.33
C LEU A 268 -3.60 20.49 10.06
N HIS A 269 -4.05 20.69 8.85
CA HIS A 269 -5.44 20.40 8.42
C HIS A 269 -5.39 19.43 7.25
N ASN A 270 -5.99 18.26 7.39
CA ASN A 270 -6.09 17.27 6.34
C ASN A 270 -7.55 16.85 6.17
N GLU A 271 -8.14 17.22 5.07
CA GLU A 271 -9.48 16.81 4.68
C GLU A 271 -9.42 15.97 3.41
N SER A 272 -10.05 14.82 3.42
CA SER A 272 -10.13 13.97 2.24
C SER A 272 -11.50 13.35 2.05
N ILE A 273 -11.83 13.15 0.78
CA ILE A 273 -12.97 12.35 0.34
C ILE A 273 -12.50 11.36 -0.72
N ASP A 274 -12.92 10.11 -0.60
CA ASP A 274 -12.69 9.08 -1.59
C ASP A 274 -14.00 8.37 -1.96
N LEU A 275 -14.13 8.05 -3.23
CA LEU A 275 -15.29 7.37 -3.82
C LEU A 275 -14.78 6.18 -4.63
N GLY A 276 -15.44 5.05 -4.49
CA GLY A 276 -15.20 3.87 -5.30
C GLY A 276 -16.52 3.24 -5.74
N PHE A 277 -16.56 2.76 -6.96
CA PHE A 277 -17.73 2.12 -7.52
C PHE A 277 -17.36 0.98 -8.46
N ASN A 278 -17.94 -0.20 -8.24
CA ASN A 278 -17.81 -1.36 -9.10
C ASN A 278 -19.13 -1.73 -9.73
N LEU A 279 -19.07 -2.10 -10.99
CA LEU A 279 -20.20 -2.66 -11.74
C LEU A 279 -20.09 -4.18 -11.86
N LYS A 280 -21.22 -4.87 -11.96
CA LYS A 280 -21.30 -6.34 -12.16
C LYS A 280 -20.54 -6.83 -13.39
N ASN A 281 -20.38 -5.99 -14.42
CA ASN A 281 -19.66 -6.33 -15.64
C ASN A 281 -18.14 -6.25 -15.52
N GLY A 282 -17.61 -5.85 -14.37
CA GLY A 282 -16.18 -5.71 -14.09
C GLY A 282 -15.61 -4.31 -14.28
N LEU A 283 -16.38 -3.35 -14.74
CA LEU A 283 -15.97 -1.94 -14.75
C LEU A 283 -15.92 -1.40 -13.32
N TYR A 284 -14.90 -0.62 -13.02
CA TYR A 284 -14.78 0.08 -11.74
C TYR A 284 -14.24 1.50 -11.91
N PHE A 285 -14.59 2.34 -10.94
CA PHE A 285 -14.17 3.74 -10.87
C PHE A 285 -13.70 4.03 -9.45
N ASN A 286 -12.60 4.74 -9.30
CA ASN A 286 -12.15 5.31 -8.04
C ASN A 286 -11.82 6.78 -8.26
N GLY A 287 -12.07 7.61 -7.28
CA GLY A 287 -11.67 8.99 -7.31
C GLY A 287 -11.53 9.54 -5.90
N GLY A 288 -10.68 10.52 -5.73
CA GLY A 288 -10.47 11.14 -4.44
C GLY A 288 -9.94 12.55 -4.57
N TYR A 289 -10.18 13.32 -3.55
CA TYR A 289 -9.63 14.65 -3.35
C TYR A 289 -9.15 14.77 -1.92
N THR A 290 -7.96 15.31 -1.75
CA THR A 290 -7.37 15.60 -0.45
C THR A 290 -6.84 17.01 -0.45
N ARG A 291 -7.16 17.77 0.60
CA ARG A 291 -6.58 19.04 0.91
C ARG A 291 -5.69 18.90 2.15
N ASN A 292 -4.46 19.39 2.04
CA ASN A 292 -3.51 19.47 3.15
C ASN A 292 -3.09 20.91 3.30
N ASP A 293 -3.47 21.53 4.40
CA ASP A 293 -3.06 22.87 4.74
C ASP A 293 -2.21 22.83 6.00
N ASN A 294 -1.08 23.52 5.97
CA ASN A 294 -0.19 23.68 7.09
C ASN A 294 0.05 25.18 7.29
N GLY A 295 -0.39 25.73 8.40
CA GLY A 295 -0.24 27.16 8.72
C GLY A 295 1.19 27.60 9.03
N GLY A 296 2.13 26.63 9.02
CA GLY A 296 3.52 26.86 9.36
C GLY A 296 3.74 26.99 10.87
N TRP A 297 5.00 27.04 11.26
CA TRP A 297 5.41 27.19 12.65
C TRP A 297 6.59 28.14 12.79
N GLN A 298 6.48 29.13 13.65
CA GLN A 298 7.51 30.13 13.82
C GLN A 298 8.70 29.62 14.65
N GLY A 299 8.43 28.75 15.63
CA GLY A 299 9.46 28.21 16.50
C GLY A 299 10.08 29.31 17.39
N ASP A 300 11.40 29.40 17.32
CA ASP A 300 12.23 30.39 18.00
C ASP A 300 12.56 31.62 17.14
N LEU A 301 12.07 31.67 15.90
CA LEU A 301 12.26 32.82 15.02
C LEU A 301 11.36 33.99 15.43
N THR A 302 11.75 35.18 14.98
CA THR A 302 11.03 36.42 15.27
C THR A 302 10.57 37.11 13.99
N GLY A 303 9.55 37.92 14.09
CA GLY A 303 8.99 38.65 12.95
C GLY A 303 8.09 37.80 12.10
N ARG A 304 8.30 37.84 10.79
CA ARG A 304 7.47 37.14 9.79
C ARG A 304 8.00 35.73 9.44
N GLU A 305 9.30 35.52 9.64
CA GLU A 305 9.93 34.25 9.29
C GLU A 305 9.33 33.10 10.08
N LYS A 306 9.20 31.96 9.39
CA LYS A 306 8.72 30.72 9.99
C LYS A 306 9.76 29.62 9.80
N ARG A 307 10.01 28.84 10.87
CA ARG A 307 10.91 27.69 10.81
C ARG A 307 10.31 26.57 9.92
N TRP A 308 9.01 26.39 9.97
CA TRP A 308 8.26 25.58 9.04
C TRP A 308 7.37 26.49 8.21
N HIS A 309 7.59 26.46 6.92
CA HIS A 309 6.85 27.32 6.00
C HIS A 309 5.40 26.85 5.88
N PRO A 310 4.45 27.77 5.81
CA PRO A 310 3.08 27.46 5.46
C PRO A 310 3.01 26.75 4.11
N LYS A 311 2.14 25.75 4.02
CA LYS A 311 1.95 24.94 2.83
C LYS A 311 0.48 24.69 2.58
N ASP A 312 0.00 25.03 1.38
CA ASP A 312 -1.31 24.69 0.86
C ASP A 312 -1.15 23.63 -0.21
N GLN A 313 -1.89 22.54 -0.13
CA GLN A 313 -1.75 21.44 -1.07
C GLN A 313 -3.10 20.84 -1.42
N SER A 314 -3.36 20.71 -2.72
CA SER A 314 -4.52 20.03 -3.28
C SER A 314 -4.08 18.81 -4.09
N LEU A 315 -4.61 17.66 -3.76
CA LEU A 315 -4.35 16.38 -4.39
C LEU A 315 -5.66 15.81 -4.93
N ALA A 316 -5.71 15.52 -6.22
CA ALA A 316 -6.87 14.89 -6.82
C ALA A 316 -6.46 13.67 -7.63
N ASN A 317 -7.29 12.66 -7.67
CA ASN A 317 -7.08 11.49 -8.51
C ASN A 317 -8.40 10.95 -9.06
N GLY A 318 -8.31 10.35 -10.25
CA GLY A 318 -9.42 9.64 -10.86
C GLY A 318 -8.92 8.41 -11.59
N MET A 319 -9.57 7.27 -11.39
CA MET A 319 -9.23 5.98 -11.99
C MET A 319 -10.47 5.36 -12.61
N ILE A 320 -10.29 4.81 -13.80
CA ILE A 320 -11.25 3.92 -14.45
C ILE A 320 -10.54 2.60 -14.76
N GLY A 321 -11.18 1.49 -14.51
CA GLY A 321 -10.62 0.19 -14.82
C GLY A 321 -11.66 -0.85 -15.16
N PHE A 322 -11.17 -1.96 -15.69
CA PHE A 322 -11.95 -3.12 -16.04
C PHE A 322 -11.24 -4.36 -15.53
N GLN A 323 -11.93 -5.17 -14.72
CA GLN A 323 -11.41 -6.40 -14.16
C GLN A 323 -12.30 -7.58 -14.49
N ARG A 324 -11.70 -8.64 -14.99
CA ARG A 324 -12.27 -9.97 -15.11
C ARG A 324 -11.31 -10.99 -14.50
N ARG A 325 -11.72 -12.29 -14.45
CA ARG A 325 -10.96 -13.37 -13.81
C ARG A 325 -9.44 -13.35 -14.07
N ASN A 326 -9.04 -13.07 -15.29
CA ASN A 326 -7.65 -13.16 -15.74
C ASN A 326 -7.07 -11.85 -16.29
N LEU A 327 -7.84 -10.77 -16.30
CA LEU A 327 -7.44 -9.49 -16.87
C LEU A 327 -7.86 -8.36 -15.94
N ASN A 328 -6.92 -7.46 -15.62
CA ASN A 328 -7.18 -6.19 -14.98
C ASN A 328 -6.49 -5.09 -15.77
N VAL A 329 -7.25 -4.15 -16.30
CA VAL A 329 -6.74 -2.99 -17.02
C VAL A 329 -7.29 -1.74 -16.37
N TRP A 330 -6.43 -0.77 -16.12
CA TRP A 330 -6.85 0.48 -15.52
C TRP A 330 -6.03 1.66 -16.02
N TYR A 331 -6.68 2.81 -16.07
CA TYR A 331 -6.09 4.10 -16.31
C TYR A 331 -6.35 5.02 -15.12
N ARG A 332 -5.33 5.78 -14.72
CA ARG A 332 -5.41 6.76 -13.64
C ARG A 332 -4.77 8.09 -14.05
N LEU A 333 -5.42 9.16 -13.62
CA LEU A 333 -4.89 10.52 -13.63
C LEU A 333 -4.72 11.00 -12.19
N ASP A 334 -3.53 11.46 -11.85
CA ASP A 334 -3.20 12.10 -10.58
C ASP A 334 -2.83 13.56 -10.84
N PHE A 335 -3.33 14.44 -9.99
CA PHE A 335 -3.06 15.87 -10.01
C PHE A 335 -2.58 16.35 -8.65
N LEU A 336 -1.56 17.20 -8.65
CA LEU A 336 -1.07 17.93 -7.48
C LEU A 336 -1.00 19.40 -7.82
N ASP A 337 -1.47 20.24 -6.92
CA ASP A 337 -1.20 21.68 -6.86
C ASP A 337 -0.74 22.02 -5.45
N GLU A 338 0.47 22.54 -5.32
CA GLU A 338 1.09 22.85 -4.04
C GLU A 338 1.70 24.24 -4.05
N LYS A 339 1.46 24.99 -3.00
CA LYS A 339 2.13 26.24 -2.69
C LYS A 339 2.81 26.15 -1.32
N ILE A 340 4.10 26.43 -1.25
CA ILE A 340 4.84 26.64 0.00
C ILE A 340 5.20 28.13 0.06
N PHE A 341 4.84 28.78 1.14
CA PHE A 341 5.06 30.21 1.34
C PHE A 341 6.24 30.44 2.28
N GLY A 342 7.31 31.05 1.79
CA GLY A 342 8.51 31.36 2.54
C GLY A 342 8.59 32.87 2.88
N PRO A 343 7.99 33.31 4.00
CA PRO A 343 8.04 34.69 4.42
C PRO A 343 9.43 35.03 4.96
N LEU A 344 9.96 36.20 4.61
CA LEU A 344 11.21 36.73 5.13
C LEU A 344 11.00 38.05 5.91
N ASN A 345 11.85 38.29 6.84
CA ASN A 345 11.93 39.59 7.53
C ASN A 345 12.60 40.65 6.63
N GLY A 346 12.28 41.89 6.84
CA GLY A 346 13.04 42.99 6.28
C GLY A 346 14.49 43.07 6.81
N THR A 347 15.33 43.76 6.08
CA THR A 347 16.72 43.94 6.51
C THR A 347 16.80 44.99 7.63
N ALA A 348 17.93 45.05 8.31
CA ALA A 348 18.16 46.10 9.32
C ALA A 348 18.13 47.52 8.75
N ILE A 349 18.39 47.68 7.43
CA ILE A 349 18.43 48.98 6.72
C ILE A 349 17.02 49.31 6.18
N GLU A 350 16.30 48.33 5.66
CA GLU A 350 14.95 48.48 5.12
C GLU A 350 13.99 47.46 5.76
N PRO A 351 13.59 47.70 7.01
CA PRO A 351 12.76 46.74 7.75
C PRO A 351 11.33 46.63 7.17
N GLU A 352 10.88 47.63 6.44
CA GLU A 352 9.56 47.67 5.82
C GLU A 352 9.49 46.98 4.47
N LYS A 353 10.65 46.73 3.82
CA LYS A 353 10.72 45.98 2.55
C LYS A 353 11.11 44.54 2.79
N VAL A 354 10.21 43.63 2.44
CA VAL A 354 10.40 42.21 2.64
C VAL A 354 10.34 41.49 1.29
N SER A 355 11.13 40.42 1.17
CA SER A 355 11.06 39.55 -0.01
C SER A 355 10.52 38.18 0.38
N ASP A 356 9.35 37.83 -0.11
CA ASP A 356 8.71 36.54 0.15
C ASP A 356 9.01 35.57 -1.02
N LYS A 357 9.25 34.28 -0.70
CA LYS A 357 9.50 33.25 -1.69
C LYS A 357 8.36 32.25 -1.69
N ASP A 358 7.60 32.20 -2.77
CA ASP A 358 6.62 31.16 -3.01
C ASP A 358 7.22 30.04 -3.87
N TYR A 359 7.03 28.80 -3.46
CA TYR A 359 7.35 27.62 -4.26
C TYR A 359 6.05 26.99 -4.75
N LEU A 360 5.78 27.15 -6.04
CA LEU A 360 4.54 26.72 -6.69
C LEU A 360 4.81 25.44 -7.48
N THR A 361 4.23 24.33 -7.09
CA THR A 361 4.43 23.03 -7.73
C THR A 361 3.13 22.51 -8.32
N LYS A 362 3.18 22.06 -9.59
CA LYS A 362 2.11 21.32 -10.24
C LYS A 362 2.65 20.01 -10.81
N ARG A 363 1.92 18.93 -10.63
CA ARG A 363 2.26 17.64 -11.21
C ARG A 363 1.02 16.96 -11.77
N TYR A 364 1.16 16.45 -12.98
CA TYR A 364 0.20 15.55 -13.61
C TYR A 364 0.87 14.20 -13.82
N THR A 365 0.21 13.13 -13.43
CA THR A 365 0.68 11.77 -13.67
C THR A 365 -0.44 10.98 -14.32
N HIS A 366 -0.21 10.55 -15.54
CA HIS A 366 -1.07 9.62 -16.27
C HIS A 366 -0.45 8.24 -16.16
N GLN A 367 -1.24 7.22 -15.83
CA GLN A 367 -0.78 5.85 -15.72
C GLN A 367 -1.81 4.89 -16.28
N LEU A 368 -1.38 4.02 -17.20
CA LEU A 368 -2.16 2.92 -17.75
C LEU A 368 -1.43 1.63 -17.41
N GLN A 369 -2.14 0.68 -16.81
CA GLN A 369 -1.60 -0.65 -16.55
C GLN A 369 -2.56 -1.74 -16.98
N ALA A 370 -1.98 -2.88 -17.37
CA ALA A 370 -2.70 -4.09 -17.69
C ALA A 370 -1.98 -5.30 -17.08
N ASP A 371 -2.68 -6.02 -16.22
CA ASP A 371 -2.26 -7.30 -15.66
C ASP A 371 -3.08 -8.41 -16.33
N TRP A 372 -2.42 -9.27 -17.05
CA TRP A 372 -3.08 -10.35 -17.78
C TRP A 372 -2.49 -11.70 -17.42
N ARG A 373 -3.29 -12.57 -16.81
CA ARG A 373 -2.95 -13.98 -16.59
C ARG A 373 -3.47 -14.78 -17.78
N LEU A 374 -2.58 -15.15 -18.71
CA LEU A 374 -2.94 -15.92 -19.89
C LEU A 374 -3.36 -17.35 -19.50
N ASP A 375 -2.60 -17.96 -18.59
CA ASP A 375 -2.90 -19.27 -18.01
C ASP A 375 -2.30 -19.38 -16.58
N ASN A 376 -2.27 -20.57 -16.00
CA ASN A 376 -1.67 -20.80 -14.67
C ASN A 376 -0.14 -20.70 -14.66
N ARG A 377 0.51 -20.59 -15.81
CA ARG A 377 1.97 -20.56 -15.95
C ARG A 377 2.49 -19.21 -16.43
N LEU A 378 1.70 -18.46 -17.18
CA LEU A 378 2.13 -17.24 -17.84
C LEU A 378 1.24 -16.06 -17.45
N SER A 379 1.86 -15.04 -16.88
CA SER A 379 1.26 -13.73 -16.65
C SER A 379 2.11 -12.64 -17.29
N VAL A 380 1.44 -11.58 -17.75
CA VAL A 380 2.05 -10.41 -18.39
C VAL A 380 1.56 -9.17 -17.67
N ASN A 381 2.48 -8.27 -17.36
CA ASN A 381 2.19 -6.93 -16.86
C ASN A 381 2.69 -5.90 -17.86
N LEU A 382 1.84 -4.96 -18.22
CA LEU A 382 2.14 -3.82 -19.07
C LEU A 382 1.89 -2.53 -18.27
N ALA A 383 2.81 -1.59 -18.33
CA ALA A 383 2.67 -0.30 -17.67
C ALA A 383 3.16 0.82 -18.59
N LEU A 384 2.36 1.86 -18.71
CA LEU A 384 2.69 3.09 -19.43
C LEU A 384 2.39 4.27 -18.51
N SER A 385 3.34 5.18 -18.38
CA SER A 385 3.16 6.40 -17.61
C SER A 385 3.67 7.61 -18.35
N TYR A 386 2.95 8.71 -18.24
CA TYR A 386 3.41 10.06 -18.59
C TYR A 386 3.33 10.93 -17.34
N GLN A 387 4.42 11.66 -17.07
CA GLN A 387 4.50 12.56 -15.93
C GLN A 387 4.97 13.94 -16.41
N ASP A 388 4.31 14.99 -15.92
CA ASP A 388 4.70 16.39 -16.11
C ASP A 388 4.77 17.04 -14.72
N TYR A 389 5.98 17.37 -14.30
CA TYR A 389 6.29 18.02 -13.04
C TYR A 389 6.82 19.41 -13.31
N LYS A 390 6.18 20.43 -12.76
CA LYS A 390 6.58 21.84 -12.92
C LYS A 390 6.63 22.50 -11.56
N ARG A 391 7.76 23.12 -11.25
CA ARG A 391 7.96 23.94 -10.07
C ARG A 391 8.42 25.35 -10.47
N ARG A 392 7.79 26.36 -9.89
CA ARG A 392 8.18 27.76 -10.01
C ARG A 392 8.62 28.28 -8.65
N THR A 393 9.78 28.90 -8.58
CA THR A 393 10.16 29.80 -7.48
C THR A 393 9.66 31.17 -7.86
N GLN A 394 8.87 31.81 -7.01
CA GLN A 394 8.38 33.17 -7.23
C GLN A 394 8.78 34.03 -6.05
N THR A 395 9.69 34.98 -6.27
CA THR A 395 10.09 35.97 -5.28
C THR A 395 9.28 37.24 -5.47
N THR A 396 8.60 37.67 -4.43
CA THR A 396 7.76 38.88 -4.41
C THR A 396 8.27 39.83 -3.35
N TRP A 397 8.58 41.03 -3.73
CA TRP A 397 8.85 42.13 -2.81
C TRP A 397 7.51 42.71 -2.32
N THR A 398 7.46 43.04 -1.05
CA THR A 398 6.32 43.70 -0.41
C THR A 398 6.85 44.87 0.43
N ASP A 399 6.31 46.05 0.19
CA ASP A 399 6.46 47.17 1.10
C ASP A 399 5.37 47.11 2.20
N LEU A 400 5.76 46.85 3.41
CA LEU A 400 4.82 46.63 4.54
C LEU A 400 4.11 47.92 4.94
N SER A 401 4.71 49.09 4.64
CA SER A 401 4.10 50.40 4.98
C SER A 401 2.99 50.80 4.04
N THR A 402 3.16 50.49 2.75
CA THR A 402 2.18 50.82 1.70
C THR A 402 1.30 49.66 1.30
N GLY A 403 1.75 48.40 1.55
CA GLY A 403 1.14 47.18 1.09
C GLY A 403 1.36 46.90 -0.40
N GLU A 404 2.21 47.67 -1.07
CA GLU A 404 2.55 47.47 -2.48
C GLU A 404 3.36 46.19 -2.66
N LYS A 405 3.07 45.45 -3.77
CA LYS A 405 3.74 44.20 -4.11
C LYS A 405 4.20 44.20 -5.55
N TRP A 406 5.43 43.72 -5.77
CA TRP A 406 6.00 43.53 -7.11
C TRP A 406 6.87 42.31 -7.18
N LEU A 407 6.98 41.71 -8.36
CA LEU A 407 7.87 40.57 -8.58
C LEU A 407 9.32 41.02 -8.60
N SER A 408 10.20 40.25 -7.96
CA SER A 408 11.64 40.49 -8.03
C SER A 408 12.12 40.28 -9.47
N ALA A 409 12.93 41.21 -9.99
CA ALA A 409 13.60 41.12 -11.26
C ALA A 409 15.01 40.52 -11.18
N GLU A 410 15.45 40.10 -9.97
CA GLU A 410 16.75 39.47 -9.80
C GLU A 410 16.81 38.10 -10.50
N ASP A 411 18.01 37.72 -10.93
CA ASP A 411 18.24 36.41 -11.54
C ASP A 411 17.78 35.28 -10.64
N ALA A 412 17.17 34.28 -11.24
CA ALA A 412 16.59 33.11 -10.59
C ALA A 412 15.40 33.36 -9.64
N SER A 413 14.96 34.62 -9.48
CA SER A 413 13.82 34.97 -8.60
C SER A 413 12.47 34.49 -9.14
N GLN A 414 12.40 34.19 -10.43
CA GLN A 414 11.18 33.71 -11.11
C GLN A 414 11.43 32.38 -11.84
N ASP A 415 12.39 31.59 -11.35
CA ASP A 415 12.79 30.37 -12.02
C ASP A 415 11.66 29.37 -12.13
N VAL A 416 11.55 28.75 -13.30
CA VAL A 416 10.64 27.65 -13.58
C VAL A 416 11.45 26.43 -13.98
N THR A 417 11.33 25.36 -13.20
CA THR A 417 11.90 24.05 -13.52
C THR A 417 10.77 23.10 -13.92
N GLN A 418 10.95 22.40 -15.03
CA GLN A 418 9.99 21.41 -15.51
C GLN A 418 10.71 20.13 -15.89
N TYR A 419 10.12 19.00 -15.50
CA TYR A 419 10.53 17.66 -15.92
C TYR A 419 9.34 16.95 -16.54
N LYS A 420 9.55 16.32 -17.68
CA LYS A 420 8.58 15.45 -18.32
C LYS A 420 9.19 14.09 -18.50
N ALA A 421 8.41 13.03 -18.31
CA ALA A 421 8.87 11.69 -18.63
C ALA A 421 7.78 10.79 -19.18
N TRP A 422 8.23 9.91 -20.07
CA TRP A 422 7.51 8.73 -20.50
C TRP A 422 8.21 7.50 -19.95
N ILE A 423 7.45 6.57 -19.40
CA ILE A 423 7.93 5.27 -18.94
C ILE A 423 6.99 4.23 -19.51
N ALA A 424 7.55 3.29 -20.29
CA ALA A 424 6.84 2.13 -20.80
C ALA A 424 7.55 0.87 -20.34
N ARG A 425 6.84 -0.05 -19.71
CA ARG A 425 7.39 -1.32 -19.20
C ARG A 425 6.48 -2.47 -19.58
N ALA A 426 7.11 -3.54 -20.06
CA ALA A 426 6.47 -4.82 -20.29
C ALA A 426 7.25 -5.89 -19.53
N THR A 427 6.58 -6.69 -18.71
CA THR A 427 7.19 -7.81 -17.99
C THR A 427 6.32 -9.04 -18.11
N ALA A 428 6.93 -10.21 -18.11
CA ALA A 428 6.21 -11.46 -18.04
C ALA A 428 6.75 -12.31 -16.88
N THR A 429 5.89 -13.11 -16.28
CA THR A 429 6.28 -14.17 -15.34
C THR A 429 5.85 -15.50 -15.95
N TRP A 430 6.84 -16.36 -16.24
CA TRP A 430 6.62 -17.65 -16.88
C TRP A 430 7.10 -18.78 -15.97
N ASN A 431 6.17 -19.49 -15.36
CA ASN A 431 6.43 -20.66 -14.52
C ASN A 431 6.55 -21.90 -15.43
N ILE A 432 7.76 -22.30 -15.78
CA ILE A 432 8.05 -23.45 -16.64
C ILE A 432 7.70 -24.77 -15.92
N GLY A 433 7.76 -24.76 -14.60
CA GLY A 433 7.41 -25.87 -13.74
C GLY A 433 7.49 -25.47 -12.27
N PRO A 434 7.34 -26.41 -11.33
CA PRO A 434 7.33 -26.08 -9.90
C PRO A 434 8.66 -25.54 -9.38
N LYS A 435 9.74 -25.73 -10.12
CA LYS A 435 11.11 -25.37 -9.71
C LYS A 435 11.71 -24.19 -10.46
N ILE A 436 11.13 -23.78 -11.60
CA ILE A 436 11.73 -22.76 -12.47
C ILE A 436 10.67 -21.73 -12.86
N SER A 437 10.97 -20.46 -12.57
CA SER A 437 10.22 -19.31 -13.02
C SER A 437 11.15 -18.33 -13.75
N LEU A 438 10.76 -17.84 -14.91
CA LEU A 438 11.47 -16.83 -15.68
C LEU A 438 10.69 -15.51 -15.66
N GLN A 439 11.41 -14.40 -15.55
CA GLN A 439 10.85 -13.06 -15.57
C GLN A 439 11.62 -12.17 -16.54
N PRO A 440 11.33 -12.25 -17.84
CA PRO A 440 11.83 -11.30 -18.83
C PRO A 440 11.11 -9.96 -18.72
N GLY A 441 11.79 -8.88 -19.04
CA GLY A 441 11.23 -7.55 -19.10
C GLY A 441 11.92 -6.63 -20.09
N LEU A 442 11.16 -5.65 -20.52
CA LEU A 442 11.57 -4.55 -21.37
C LEU A 442 11.09 -3.25 -20.73
N GLU A 443 11.95 -2.25 -20.69
CA GLU A 443 11.63 -0.93 -20.17
C GLU A 443 12.20 0.15 -21.08
N TYR A 444 11.37 1.10 -21.42
CA TYR A 444 11.77 2.33 -22.09
C TYR A 444 11.46 3.51 -21.20
N GLN A 445 12.43 4.37 -20.99
CA GLN A 445 12.28 5.63 -20.26
C GLN A 445 12.81 6.76 -21.12
N TRP A 446 12.03 7.84 -21.20
CA TRP A 446 12.44 9.11 -21.79
C TRP A 446 12.17 10.20 -20.77
N THR A 447 13.13 11.10 -20.59
CA THR A 447 13.03 12.22 -19.65
C THR A 447 13.55 13.49 -20.31
N GLU A 448 12.81 14.58 -20.16
CA GLU A 448 13.16 15.93 -20.58
C GLU A 448 13.25 16.83 -19.36
N GLY A 449 14.31 17.62 -19.26
CA GLY A 449 14.49 18.64 -18.22
C GLY A 449 14.56 20.04 -18.82
N LYS A 450 13.93 21.02 -18.15
CA LYS A 450 13.99 22.44 -18.52
C LYS A 450 13.99 23.31 -17.28
N GLY A 451 14.80 24.37 -17.25
CA GLY A 451 14.77 25.33 -16.12
C GLY A 451 15.98 26.28 -16.13
N GLY A 452 15.96 27.29 -15.27
CA GLY A 452 16.99 28.33 -15.25
C GLY A 452 18.40 27.85 -14.83
N ARG A 453 18.50 26.65 -14.25
CA ARG A 453 19.78 25.99 -13.91
C ARG A 453 20.14 24.85 -14.85
N ILE A 454 19.39 24.68 -15.93
CA ILE A 454 19.57 23.64 -16.94
C ILE A 454 19.80 24.31 -18.27
N ASP A 455 20.99 24.12 -18.88
CA ASP A 455 21.28 24.68 -20.19
C ASP A 455 20.47 23.96 -21.28
N GLY A 456 19.64 24.72 -21.98
CA GLY A 456 18.79 24.18 -23.03
C GLY A 456 17.61 23.35 -22.54
N THR A 457 17.33 22.26 -23.24
CA THR A 457 16.28 21.29 -22.94
C THR A 457 16.85 19.87 -23.13
N PRO A 458 17.76 19.44 -22.24
CA PRO A 458 18.35 18.11 -22.37
C PRO A 458 17.29 17.03 -22.26
N THR A 459 17.48 15.99 -23.07
CA THR A 459 16.69 14.76 -23.04
C THR A 459 17.59 13.56 -22.79
N ILE A 460 17.09 12.60 -22.04
CA ILE A 460 17.74 11.31 -21.83
C ILE A 460 16.74 10.24 -22.21
N SER A 461 17.17 9.27 -23.01
CA SER A 461 16.36 8.08 -23.29
C SER A 461 17.13 6.81 -23.03
N ASP A 462 16.49 5.88 -22.33
CA ASP A 462 17.04 4.59 -21.95
C ASP A 462 16.12 3.47 -22.41
N LEU A 463 16.69 2.49 -23.09
CA LEU A 463 16.02 1.24 -23.41
C LEU A 463 16.73 0.10 -22.66
N ALA A 464 16.00 -0.60 -21.78
CA ALA A 464 16.56 -1.67 -20.98
C ALA A 464 15.86 -2.99 -21.26
N PHE A 465 16.65 -4.04 -21.39
CA PHE A 465 16.22 -5.44 -21.42
C PHE A 465 16.72 -6.11 -20.15
N PHE A 466 15.87 -6.85 -19.48
CA PHE A 466 16.26 -7.59 -18.29
C PHE A 466 15.59 -8.96 -18.24
N ILE A 467 16.25 -9.88 -17.60
CA ILE A 467 15.70 -11.20 -17.28
C ILE A 467 16.20 -11.63 -15.92
N SER A 468 15.30 -12.16 -15.12
CA SER A 468 15.66 -12.92 -13.92
C SER A 468 15.04 -14.30 -13.97
N ALA A 469 15.76 -15.28 -13.41
CA ALA A 469 15.30 -16.66 -13.32
C ALA A 469 15.30 -17.08 -11.85
N GLU A 470 14.19 -17.61 -11.37
CA GLU A 470 14.14 -18.25 -10.05
C GLU A 470 14.27 -19.75 -10.24
N TYR A 471 15.21 -20.37 -9.52
CA TYR A 471 15.43 -21.81 -9.52
C TYR A 471 15.40 -22.36 -8.10
N LYS A 472 14.50 -23.30 -7.85
CA LYS A 472 14.29 -23.99 -6.56
C LYS A 472 14.74 -25.45 -6.67
N PRO A 473 16.06 -25.76 -6.55
CA PRO A 473 16.56 -27.14 -6.62
C PRO A 473 15.98 -28.00 -5.49
N TRP A 474 15.87 -27.43 -4.29
CA TRP A 474 15.34 -28.07 -3.09
C TRP A 474 14.34 -27.14 -2.39
N SER A 475 13.49 -27.68 -1.54
CA SER A 475 12.50 -26.91 -0.79
C SER A 475 13.08 -25.83 0.14
N TRP A 476 14.32 -26.00 0.59
CA TRP A 476 15.04 -25.09 1.47
C TRP A 476 15.95 -24.09 0.75
N MET A 477 16.10 -24.20 -0.58
CA MET A 477 17.01 -23.36 -1.34
C MET A 477 16.33 -22.77 -2.59
N SER A 478 16.46 -21.47 -2.74
CA SER A 478 16.07 -20.74 -3.95
C SER A 478 17.21 -19.82 -4.39
N VAL A 479 17.47 -19.79 -5.69
CA VAL A 479 18.50 -18.96 -6.32
C VAL A 479 17.86 -18.14 -7.42
N ARG A 480 18.20 -16.85 -7.49
CA ARG A 480 17.64 -15.94 -8.49
C ARG A 480 18.73 -15.13 -9.21
N PRO A 481 19.41 -15.69 -10.21
CA PRO A 481 20.26 -14.92 -11.10
C PRO A 481 19.44 -13.94 -11.94
N GLY A 482 20.05 -12.81 -12.27
CA GLY A 482 19.42 -11.84 -13.13
C GLY A 482 20.44 -10.97 -13.86
N VAL A 483 20.07 -10.52 -15.06
CA VAL A 483 20.89 -9.66 -15.92
C VAL A 483 20.02 -8.53 -16.44
N ARG A 484 20.58 -7.33 -16.48
CA ARG A 484 20.00 -6.15 -17.13
C ARG A 484 21.03 -5.55 -18.07
N ALA A 485 20.63 -5.30 -19.31
CA ALA A 485 21.38 -4.54 -20.30
C ALA A 485 20.55 -3.30 -20.67
N PHE A 486 21.22 -2.19 -20.90
CA PHE A 486 20.57 -0.94 -21.31
C PHE A 486 21.36 -0.25 -22.41
N LEU A 487 20.61 0.44 -23.26
CA LEU A 487 21.10 1.33 -24.29
C LEU A 487 20.70 2.74 -23.93
N MET A 488 21.65 3.62 -23.76
CA MET A 488 21.42 5.06 -23.52
C MET A 488 21.58 5.82 -24.83
N ALA A 489 20.70 6.81 -25.06
CA ALA A 489 20.77 7.73 -26.18
C ALA A 489 20.45 9.18 -25.73
#